data_95d9e140ff78c91864d850e822883f94
#
_entry.id   95d9e140ff78c91864d850e822883f94
#
_cell.length_a   1.000
_cell.length_b   1.000
_cell.length_c   1.000
_cell.angle_alpha   90.00
_cell.angle_beta   90.00
_cell.angle_gamma   90.00
#
_symmetry.space_group_name_H-M   'P 1'
#
loop_
_entity.id
_entity.type
_entity.pdbx_description
1 polymer ?
#
loop_
_entity_poly.entity_id
_entity_poly.type
_entity_poly.pdbx_seq_one_letter_code
_entity_poly.pdbx_strand_id
1 'polypeptide(L)'
;MGTSTKLGEPVPASPEFSALPTDIDRRAFLMRTAVIGAAAVMTGTSWTPEARAQQAAKEAGAPKLGATLSPDLNIVKAEKGPIMTVLEEFYKVGPGPSSSHTIGPMRITYDFYQRCTKLPADQIAQATGLKVHLFGSLSATGKGHGTERASLAGLVGKEPATVDPRFLDDMVAKPTATYPVKLGDKAFNLSLADIVYDSPKGDFPHPNTMTCRLMAGDKIAYELEYYSVGGGFIEWKGYEPPKKGQPKYPYATMKELRAHAEKNNLSIAQVVMTNELAVSGKSEAEINAFLDKIANAMLATVRTGLSIKDDVLPGPIKLHTKAATVFARAQDDKYEADRAIALVSAFALAASEENARGHLVITAPTGGSAGVMPAVVYALVESKRKVPMAKIREGLLAGAAIGYLCKHNATLSGAEGGCQSEIGVASAMSAALIAQILDSPPQVIENAAESALEHHLGMTCDPVAGYVQVPCIERCAFGAVKAWIAVMIATNEIASRHRVDLDTTIKTLAETGRDMSAKYKETSEGGLAANLVLC
;
A
#
# COMPACT_ATOMS: atom_id res chain seq x y z
N MET A 1 2.52 66.07 19.94
CA MET A 1 1.59 65.62 21.00
C MET A 1 1.56 64.11 20.91
N GLY A 2 2.27 63.46 21.82
CA GLY A 2 2.38 62.00 21.84
C GLY A 2 1.29 61.40 22.70
N THR A 3 0.70 60.28 22.25
CA THR A 3 -0.14 59.44 23.08
C THR A 3 0.59 58.12 23.31
N SER A 4 1.09 57.95 24.52
CA SER A 4 1.66 56.75 25.09
C SER A 4 0.55 55.73 25.31
N THR A 5 0.65 54.57 24.67
CA THR A 5 -0.17 53.39 24.99
C THR A 5 0.50 52.60 26.13
N LYS A 6 -0.19 52.47 27.24
CA LYS A 6 0.22 51.69 28.41
C LYS A 6 0.26 50.19 28.08
N LEU A 7 1.34 49.55 28.43
CA LEU A 7 1.51 48.11 28.47
C LEU A 7 0.57 47.48 29.52
N GLY A 8 -0.06 46.38 29.17
CA GLY A 8 -1.08 45.73 29.97
C GLY A 8 -0.58 45.09 31.27
N GLU A 9 -1.52 44.90 32.16
CA GLU A 9 -1.36 44.31 33.49
C GLU A 9 -0.88 42.82 33.43
N PRO A 10 -0.17 42.35 34.47
CA PRO A 10 0.32 40.97 34.49
C PRO A 10 -0.84 39.98 34.72
N VAL A 11 -0.78 38.89 33.96
CA VAL A 11 -1.68 37.71 34.10
C VAL A 11 -1.50 37.11 35.50
N PRO A 12 -2.59 36.75 36.23
CA PRO A 12 -2.48 36.14 37.54
C PRO A 12 -1.83 34.78 37.48
N ALA A 13 -0.93 34.50 38.45
CA ALA A 13 -0.23 33.23 38.59
C ALA A 13 -1.22 32.05 38.76
N SER A 14 -0.95 30.95 38.10
CA SER A 14 -1.67 29.66 38.25
C SER A 14 -1.55 29.16 39.69
N PRO A 15 -2.58 28.44 40.22
CA PRO A 15 -2.55 27.95 41.59
C PRO A 15 -1.40 26.95 41.80
N GLU A 16 -0.69 27.09 42.90
CA GLU A 16 0.39 26.22 43.34
C GLU A 16 -0.13 24.77 43.50
N PHE A 17 0.49 23.82 42.80
CA PHE A 17 0.32 22.42 43.06
C PHE A 17 0.94 22.07 44.42
N SER A 18 0.11 21.76 45.41
CA SER A 18 0.56 21.19 46.68
C SER A 18 1.37 19.90 46.44
N ALA A 19 2.53 19.82 47.06
CA ALA A 19 3.46 18.69 46.94
C ALA A 19 2.76 17.36 47.26
N LEU A 20 2.86 16.42 46.35
CA LEU A 20 2.43 15.04 46.55
C LEU A 20 3.31 14.34 47.59
N PRO A 21 2.78 13.42 48.42
CA PRO A 21 3.54 12.67 49.45
C PRO A 21 4.70 11.91 48.82
N THR A 22 5.85 11.93 49.49
CA THR A 22 7.13 11.39 49.01
C THR A 22 7.28 9.86 49.10
N ASP A 23 6.24 9.12 49.52
CA ASP A 23 6.32 7.72 49.87
C ASP A 23 5.49 6.77 48.95
N ILE A 24 5.14 7.20 47.76
CA ILE A 24 4.44 6.36 46.82
C ILE A 24 5.42 5.93 45.73
N ASP A 25 5.62 4.62 45.59
CA ASP A 25 6.34 4.03 44.45
C ASP A 25 5.65 4.49 43.13
N ARG A 26 6.28 5.45 42.49
CA ARG A 26 5.78 6.07 41.25
C ARG A 26 5.50 5.05 40.15
N ARG A 27 6.21 3.95 40.13
CA ARG A 27 5.99 2.87 39.15
C ARG A 27 4.70 2.09 39.45
N ALA A 28 4.46 1.77 40.71
CA ALA A 28 3.24 1.08 41.14
C ALA A 28 2.00 1.95 41.00
N PHE A 29 2.12 3.26 41.24
CA PHE A 29 1.02 4.23 41.06
C PHE A 29 0.68 4.44 39.58
N LEU A 30 1.67 4.62 38.70
CA LEU A 30 1.44 4.76 37.24
C LEU A 30 0.88 3.49 36.62
N MET A 31 1.33 2.33 37.07
CA MET A 31 0.79 1.04 36.59
C MET A 31 -0.65 0.81 37.06
N ARG A 32 -0.99 1.14 38.30
CA ARG A 32 -2.37 1.01 38.80
C ARG A 32 -3.33 2.00 38.18
N THR A 33 -2.95 3.26 38.00
CA THR A 33 -3.82 4.28 37.36
C THR A 33 -3.99 4.05 35.87
N ALA A 34 -2.98 3.60 35.14
CA ALA A 34 -3.08 3.27 33.73
C ALA A 34 -4.01 2.06 33.49
N VAL A 35 -3.94 1.04 34.36
CA VAL A 35 -4.81 -0.17 34.24
C VAL A 35 -6.26 0.13 34.62
N ILE A 36 -6.51 0.95 35.65
CA ILE A 36 -7.87 1.31 36.10
C ILE A 36 -8.51 2.30 35.13
N GLY A 37 -7.75 3.28 34.62
CA GLY A 37 -8.27 4.28 33.67
C GLY A 37 -8.63 3.70 32.31
N ALA A 38 -7.82 2.78 31.78
CA ALA A 38 -8.08 2.14 30.50
C ALA A 38 -9.27 1.18 30.55
N ALA A 39 -9.47 0.45 31.65
CA ALA A 39 -10.57 -0.50 31.78
C ALA A 39 -11.95 0.18 31.99
N ALA A 40 -11.98 1.31 32.68
CA ALA A 40 -13.22 2.01 32.99
C ALA A 40 -13.79 2.82 31.79
N VAL A 41 -12.93 3.22 30.86
CA VAL A 41 -13.31 4.03 29.68
C VAL A 41 -13.83 3.15 28.53
N MET A 42 -13.41 1.87 28.47
CA MET A 42 -13.68 1.03 27.29
C MET A 42 -14.92 0.15 27.37
N THR A 43 -15.46 -0.16 28.52
CA THR A 43 -16.56 -1.16 28.60
C THR A 43 -17.73 -0.86 29.53
N GLY A 44 -17.63 0.14 30.40
CA GLY A 44 -18.67 0.38 31.43
C GLY A 44 -18.89 -0.80 32.38
N THR A 45 -18.08 -1.85 32.31
CA THR A 45 -18.12 -3.06 33.14
C THR A 45 -16.77 -3.31 33.80
N SER A 46 -16.80 -3.58 35.11
CA SER A 46 -15.61 -3.99 35.86
C SER A 46 -15.19 -5.40 35.44
N TRP A 47 -14.06 -5.52 34.77
CA TRP A 47 -13.48 -6.82 34.41
C TRP A 47 -12.93 -7.50 35.64
N THR A 48 -13.57 -8.59 36.07
CA THR A 48 -13.04 -9.43 37.14
C THR A 48 -11.79 -10.23 36.67
N PRO A 49 -10.92 -10.67 37.59
CA PRO A 49 -9.79 -11.53 37.23
C PRO A 49 -10.23 -12.79 36.46
N GLU A 50 -11.40 -13.34 36.79
CA GLU A 50 -11.98 -14.52 36.13
C GLU A 50 -12.41 -14.19 34.69
N ALA A 51 -13.01 -13.03 34.45
CA ALA A 51 -13.38 -12.58 33.10
C ALA A 51 -12.14 -12.37 32.22
N ARG A 52 -11.03 -11.87 32.79
CA ARG A 52 -9.74 -11.76 32.08
C ARG A 52 -9.15 -13.13 31.75
N ALA A 53 -9.21 -14.09 32.69
CA ALA A 53 -8.74 -15.45 32.46
C ALA A 53 -9.57 -16.16 31.38
N GLN A 54 -10.88 -15.97 31.36
CA GLN A 54 -11.77 -16.51 30.33
C GLN A 54 -11.52 -15.87 28.96
N GLN A 55 -11.28 -14.57 28.91
CA GLN A 55 -10.92 -13.87 27.66
C GLN A 55 -9.56 -14.36 27.14
N ALA A 56 -8.55 -14.44 28.01
CA ALA A 56 -7.23 -14.97 27.64
C ALA A 56 -7.30 -16.43 27.19
N ALA A 57 -8.18 -17.27 27.82
CA ALA A 57 -8.40 -18.64 27.40
C ALA A 57 -9.14 -18.72 26.05
N LYS A 58 -10.09 -17.81 25.79
CA LYS A 58 -10.75 -17.68 24.48
C LYS A 58 -9.77 -17.23 23.40
N GLU A 59 -8.90 -16.27 23.71
CA GLU A 59 -7.85 -15.79 22.80
C GLU A 59 -6.75 -16.84 22.56
N ALA A 60 -6.43 -17.67 23.57
CA ALA A 60 -5.51 -18.79 23.43
C ALA A 60 -6.11 -19.99 22.68
N GLY A 61 -7.42 -20.15 22.73
CA GLY A 61 -8.17 -21.19 22.00
C GLY A 61 -8.74 -20.75 20.65
N ALA A 62 -8.70 -19.46 20.34
CA ALA A 62 -8.99 -18.99 18.98
C ALA A 62 -7.88 -19.50 18.05
N PRO A 63 -8.22 -20.10 16.89
CA PRO A 63 -7.21 -20.47 15.92
C PRO A 63 -6.37 -19.22 15.64
N LYS A 64 -5.06 -19.29 15.89
CA LYS A 64 -4.14 -18.21 15.58
C LYS A 64 -4.22 -18.00 14.07
N LEU A 65 -4.88 -16.95 13.62
CA LEU A 65 -4.80 -16.48 12.24
C LEU A 65 -3.31 -16.26 11.95
N GLY A 66 -2.71 -17.15 11.16
CA GLY A 66 -1.29 -17.14 10.86
C GLY A 66 -0.50 -18.36 11.36
N ALA A 67 -1.15 -19.36 11.96
CA ALA A 67 -0.52 -20.64 12.23
C ALA A 67 -0.49 -21.47 10.94
N THR A 68 0.68 -21.67 10.42
CA THR A 68 1.05 -22.54 9.29
C THR A 68 0.48 -22.10 7.93
N LEU A 69 1.21 -21.17 7.30
CA LEU A 69 1.24 -21.13 5.84
C LEU A 69 1.52 -22.55 5.33
N SER A 70 0.81 -22.95 4.28
CA SER A 70 1.16 -24.15 3.53
C SER A 70 2.68 -24.19 3.31
N PRO A 71 3.35 -25.34 3.40
CA PRO A 71 4.76 -25.47 3.09
C PRO A 71 5.14 -24.80 1.76
N ASP A 72 4.21 -24.78 0.80
CA ASP A 72 4.35 -24.17 -0.52
C ASP A 72 4.44 -22.62 -0.47
N LEU A 73 3.98 -21.99 0.63
CA LEU A 73 4.05 -20.54 0.84
C LEU A 73 5.17 -20.10 1.82
N ASN A 74 5.92 -21.04 2.38
CA ASN A 74 7.13 -20.70 3.13
C ASN A 74 8.18 -19.95 2.28
N ILE A 75 8.05 -19.99 0.97
CA ILE A 75 8.84 -19.20 0.01
C ILE A 75 8.64 -17.70 0.25
N VAL A 76 7.44 -17.23 0.59
CA VAL A 76 7.13 -15.82 0.83
C VAL A 76 7.69 -15.30 2.15
N LYS A 77 7.81 -16.16 3.18
CA LYS A 77 8.29 -15.78 4.54
C LYS A 77 9.77 -15.95 4.77
N ALA A 78 10.51 -16.53 3.88
CA ALA A 78 11.90 -16.88 4.06
C ALA A 78 12.76 -16.54 2.84
N GLU A 79 12.59 -15.38 2.23
CA GLU A 79 13.64 -14.86 1.35
C GLU A 79 14.89 -14.63 2.20
N LYS A 80 15.63 -15.72 2.46
CA LYS A 80 16.97 -15.67 3.05
C LYS A 80 17.94 -15.45 1.89
N GLY A 81 18.67 -14.35 1.95
CA GLY A 81 19.64 -14.00 0.94
C GLY A 81 19.45 -12.55 0.44
N PRO A 82 20.15 -12.17 -0.62
CA PRO A 82 20.06 -10.83 -1.14
C PRO A 82 18.70 -10.57 -1.81
N ILE A 83 18.30 -9.31 -1.83
CA ILE A 83 17.10 -8.85 -2.53
C ILE A 83 17.24 -9.14 -4.03
N MET A 84 16.24 -9.86 -4.56
CA MET A 84 16.14 -10.28 -5.97
C MET A 84 14.94 -9.64 -6.69
N THR A 85 14.22 -8.74 -6.03
CA THR A 85 13.08 -8.02 -6.62
C THR A 85 13.59 -7.05 -7.69
N VAL A 86 12.94 -7.04 -8.85
CA VAL A 86 13.24 -6.14 -9.97
C VAL A 86 12.15 -5.08 -10.15
N LEU A 87 12.47 -3.98 -10.82
CA LEU A 87 11.61 -2.81 -10.97
C LEU A 87 10.25 -3.15 -11.60
N GLU A 88 10.21 -3.97 -12.63
CA GLU A 88 8.95 -4.36 -13.30
C GLU A 88 8.05 -5.25 -12.44
N GLU A 89 8.64 -5.99 -11.50
CA GLU A 89 7.87 -6.73 -10.50
C GLU A 89 7.34 -5.81 -9.42
N PHE A 90 8.00 -4.69 -9.16
CA PHE A 90 7.71 -3.79 -8.07
C PHE A 90 6.73 -2.67 -8.46
N TYR A 91 7.09 -1.85 -9.44
CA TYR A 91 6.19 -0.82 -9.96
C TYR A 91 5.25 -1.42 -10.99
N LYS A 92 3.96 -1.46 -10.67
CA LYS A 92 2.94 -2.01 -11.57
C LYS A 92 1.91 -0.95 -11.92
N VAL A 93 1.50 -0.94 -13.18
CA VAL A 93 0.34 -0.19 -13.64
C VAL A 93 -0.86 -1.12 -13.62
N GLY A 94 -1.99 -0.65 -13.12
CA GLY A 94 -3.23 -1.43 -13.12
C GLY A 94 -4.39 -0.64 -12.55
N PRO A 95 -5.61 -1.20 -12.62
CA PRO A 95 -6.79 -0.53 -12.12
C PRO A 95 -6.80 -0.46 -10.59
N GLY A 96 -7.20 0.72 -10.06
CA GLY A 96 -7.52 0.86 -8.64
C GLY A 96 -8.78 0.07 -8.24
N PRO A 97 -9.13 0.11 -6.96
CA PRO A 97 -8.48 0.88 -5.91
C PRO A 97 -7.39 0.14 -5.12
N SER A 98 -7.22 -1.17 -5.30
CA SER A 98 -6.34 -1.98 -4.43
C SER A 98 -5.36 -2.82 -5.23
N SER A 99 -4.09 -2.84 -4.81
CA SER A 99 -3.10 -3.74 -5.42
C SER A 99 -3.35 -5.20 -5.07
N SER A 100 -3.77 -5.50 -3.83
CA SER A 100 -4.04 -6.87 -3.36
C SER A 100 -5.42 -7.37 -3.76
N HIS A 101 -6.44 -6.49 -3.82
CA HIS A 101 -7.84 -6.88 -4.04
C HIS A 101 -8.36 -6.56 -5.44
N THR A 102 -7.62 -5.80 -6.26
CA THR A 102 -8.02 -5.46 -7.64
C THR A 102 -6.96 -5.90 -8.64
N ILE A 103 -5.74 -5.31 -8.59
CA ILE A 103 -4.66 -5.62 -9.54
C ILE A 103 -4.22 -7.08 -9.41
N GLY A 104 -4.00 -7.56 -8.18
CA GLY A 104 -3.61 -8.96 -7.92
C GLY A 104 -4.62 -9.96 -8.49
N PRO A 105 -5.90 -9.91 -8.10
CA PRO A 105 -6.94 -10.76 -8.67
C PRO A 105 -7.07 -10.67 -10.20
N MET A 106 -6.97 -9.47 -10.79
CA MET A 106 -6.98 -9.33 -12.24
C MET A 106 -5.76 -9.98 -12.91
N ARG A 107 -4.55 -9.83 -12.31
CA ARG A 107 -3.34 -10.52 -12.79
C ARG A 107 -3.46 -12.04 -12.67
N ILE A 108 -4.01 -12.52 -11.56
CA ILE A 108 -4.27 -13.96 -11.33
C ILE A 108 -5.18 -14.52 -12.42
N THR A 109 -6.31 -13.88 -12.63
CA THR A 109 -7.29 -14.39 -13.60
C THR A 109 -6.82 -14.24 -15.05
N TYR A 110 -6.02 -13.20 -15.35
CA TYR A 110 -5.35 -13.07 -16.63
C TYR A 110 -4.29 -14.16 -16.84
N ASP A 111 -3.46 -14.46 -15.83
CA ASP A 111 -2.51 -15.60 -15.87
C ASP A 111 -3.24 -16.94 -16.06
N PHE A 112 -4.32 -17.15 -15.32
CA PHE A 112 -5.12 -18.35 -15.46
C PHE A 112 -5.73 -18.48 -16.87
N TYR A 113 -6.28 -17.40 -17.43
CA TYR A 113 -6.75 -17.36 -18.82
C TYR A 113 -5.63 -17.74 -19.79
N GLN A 114 -4.44 -17.14 -19.65
CA GLN A 114 -3.28 -17.44 -20.49
C GLN A 114 -2.84 -18.92 -20.38
N ARG A 115 -2.95 -19.54 -19.20
CA ARG A 115 -2.68 -20.97 -19.01
C ARG A 115 -3.74 -21.81 -19.70
N CYS A 116 -5.01 -21.46 -19.56
CA CYS A 116 -6.11 -22.16 -20.23
C CYS A 116 -5.95 -22.18 -21.77
N THR A 117 -5.44 -21.10 -22.37
CA THR A 117 -5.18 -21.06 -23.83
C THR A 117 -4.09 -22.04 -24.29
N LYS A 118 -3.27 -22.53 -23.36
CA LYS A 118 -2.14 -23.44 -23.64
C LYS A 118 -2.42 -24.90 -23.26
N LEU A 119 -3.62 -25.19 -22.75
CA LEU A 119 -4.02 -26.55 -22.42
C LEU A 119 -4.16 -27.42 -23.68
N PRO A 120 -4.07 -28.75 -23.55
CA PRO A 120 -4.33 -29.69 -24.65
C PRO A 120 -5.70 -29.46 -25.29
N ALA A 121 -5.77 -29.61 -26.61
CA ALA A 121 -6.98 -29.32 -27.40
C ALA A 121 -8.21 -30.13 -26.95
N ASP A 122 -8.01 -31.35 -26.50
CA ASP A 122 -9.05 -32.25 -25.98
C ASP A 122 -9.63 -31.75 -24.65
N GLN A 123 -8.83 -31.13 -23.78
CA GLN A 123 -9.31 -30.49 -22.55
C GLN A 123 -10.08 -29.22 -22.88
N ILE A 124 -9.55 -28.37 -23.78
CA ILE A 124 -10.22 -27.15 -24.23
C ILE A 124 -11.57 -27.49 -24.89
N ALA A 125 -11.64 -28.57 -25.66
CA ALA A 125 -12.85 -29.01 -26.36
C ALA A 125 -14.03 -29.34 -25.41
N GLN A 126 -13.73 -29.68 -24.15
CA GLN A 126 -14.72 -29.98 -23.12
C GLN A 126 -15.12 -28.76 -22.30
N ALA A 127 -14.41 -27.62 -22.46
CA ALA A 127 -14.64 -26.40 -21.68
C ALA A 127 -16.04 -25.83 -21.90
N THR A 128 -16.73 -25.51 -20.82
CA THR A 128 -18.05 -24.88 -20.80
C THR A 128 -18.08 -23.50 -20.13
N GLY A 129 -17.04 -23.16 -19.35
CA GLY A 129 -16.95 -21.87 -18.65
C GLY A 129 -15.73 -21.80 -17.75
N LEU A 130 -15.53 -20.61 -17.18
CA LEU A 130 -14.52 -20.35 -16.17
C LEU A 130 -15.22 -19.87 -14.89
N LYS A 131 -14.72 -20.27 -13.72
CA LYS A 131 -15.21 -19.80 -12.43
C LYS A 131 -14.07 -19.39 -11.52
N VAL A 132 -14.34 -18.42 -10.66
CA VAL A 132 -13.41 -17.95 -9.62
C VAL A 132 -14.11 -18.02 -8.28
N HIS A 133 -13.42 -18.54 -7.26
CA HIS A 133 -13.86 -18.53 -5.88
C HIS A 133 -12.89 -17.68 -5.06
N LEU A 134 -13.42 -16.68 -4.35
CA LEU A 134 -12.70 -15.74 -3.51
C LEU A 134 -12.82 -16.16 -2.05
N PHE A 135 -11.71 -16.17 -1.31
CA PHE A 135 -11.66 -16.58 0.09
C PHE A 135 -11.01 -15.51 0.95
N GLY A 136 -11.17 -15.63 2.28
CA GLY A 136 -10.53 -14.77 3.26
C GLY A 136 -10.85 -13.28 3.04
N SER A 137 -9.85 -12.43 3.05
CA SER A 137 -10.02 -10.97 2.87
C SER A 137 -10.58 -10.61 1.49
N LEU A 138 -10.23 -11.36 0.43
CA LEU A 138 -10.81 -11.14 -0.91
C LEU A 138 -12.32 -11.34 -0.90
N SER A 139 -12.84 -12.28 -0.12
CA SER A 139 -14.29 -12.47 0.04
C SER A 139 -14.90 -11.41 0.96
N ALA A 140 -14.24 -11.06 2.06
CA ALA A 140 -14.77 -10.15 3.07
C ALA A 140 -14.93 -8.71 2.55
N THR A 141 -13.96 -8.21 1.78
CA THR A 141 -13.90 -6.80 1.37
C THR A 141 -13.88 -6.57 -0.14
N GLY A 142 -13.87 -7.66 -0.92
CA GLY A 142 -13.70 -7.60 -2.37
C GLY A 142 -14.74 -6.77 -3.12
N LYS A 143 -15.99 -6.70 -2.65
CA LYS A 143 -17.03 -5.85 -3.25
C LYS A 143 -16.63 -4.38 -3.24
N GLY A 144 -16.16 -3.88 -2.10
CA GLY A 144 -15.68 -2.50 -1.96
C GLY A 144 -14.43 -2.18 -2.80
N HIS A 145 -13.66 -3.21 -3.14
CA HIS A 145 -12.46 -3.12 -3.96
C HIS A 145 -12.69 -3.43 -5.44
N GLY A 146 -13.92 -3.78 -5.86
CA GLY A 146 -14.23 -4.16 -7.23
C GLY A 146 -13.50 -5.43 -7.69
N THR A 147 -13.25 -6.36 -6.78
CA THR A 147 -12.51 -7.61 -7.04
C THR A 147 -13.18 -8.45 -8.11
N GLU A 148 -14.52 -8.53 -8.10
CA GLU A 148 -15.29 -9.28 -9.09
C GLU A 148 -15.11 -8.74 -10.51
N ARG A 149 -15.21 -7.43 -10.71
CA ARG A 149 -15.04 -6.81 -12.05
C ARG A 149 -13.61 -6.98 -12.56
N ALA A 150 -12.63 -6.82 -11.67
CA ALA A 150 -11.23 -7.01 -12.02
C ALA A 150 -10.92 -8.48 -12.37
N SER A 151 -11.44 -9.43 -11.58
CA SER A 151 -11.29 -10.86 -11.84
C SER A 151 -11.97 -11.26 -13.15
N LEU A 152 -13.19 -10.77 -13.42
CA LEU A 152 -13.88 -11.05 -14.68
C LEU A 152 -13.10 -10.46 -15.86
N ALA A 153 -12.59 -9.22 -15.74
CA ALA A 153 -11.80 -8.59 -16.79
C ALA A 153 -10.55 -9.42 -17.15
N GLY A 154 -9.84 -9.95 -16.16
CA GLY A 154 -8.71 -10.84 -16.39
C GLY A 154 -9.10 -12.15 -17.09
N LEU A 155 -10.21 -12.78 -16.68
CA LEU A 155 -10.74 -14.01 -17.34
C LEU A 155 -11.12 -13.77 -18.81
N VAL A 156 -11.58 -12.58 -19.17
CA VAL A 156 -11.89 -12.24 -20.57
C VAL A 156 -10.68 -11.69 -21.34
N GLY A 157 -9.47 -11.92 -20.82
CA GLY A 157 -8.20 -11.63 -21.49
C GLY A 157 -7.77 -10.17 -21.45
N LYS A 158 -8.31 -9.35 -20.52
CA LYS A 158 -7.86 -7.97 -20.34
C LYS A 158 -6.62 -7.93 -19.45
N GLU A 159 -5.54 -7.37 -19.99
CA GLU A 159 -4.30 -7.15 -19.24
C GLU A 159 -4.44 -5.99 -18.26
N PRO A 160 -4.05 -6.13 -16.97
CA PRO A 160 -4.20 -5.07 -15.98
C PRO A 160 -3.52 -3.74 -16.34
N ALA A 161 -2.34 -3.80 -16.97
CA ALA A 161 -1.56 -2.60 -17.29
C ALA A 161 -2.15 -1.74 -18.43
N THR A 162 -3.05 -2.29 -19.23
CA THR A 162 -3.56 -1.67 -20.47
C THR A 162 -5.07 -1.68 -20.58
N VAL A 163 -5.78 -2.21 -19.58
CA VAL A 163 -7.25 -2.23 -19.58
C VAL A 163 -7.83 -0.82 -19.68
N ASP A 164 -8.80 -0.61 -20.59
CA ASP A 164 -9.57 0.63 -20.60
C ASP A 164 -10.41 0.72 -19.32
N PRO A 165 -10.25 1.75 -18.48
CA PRO A 165 -11.06 1.93 -17.27
C PRO A 165 -12.57 1.92 -17.55
N ARG A 166 -13.01 2.47 -18.69
CA ARG A 166 -14.42 2.45 -19.11
C ARG A 166 -14.99 1.04 -19.24
N PHE A 167 -14.16 0.06 -19.60
CA PHE A 167 -14.58 -1.34 -19.64
C PHE A 167 -14.97 -1.86 -18.24
N LEU A 168 -14.22 -1.45 -17.21
CA LEU A 168 -14.52 -1.80 -15.82
C LEU A 168 -15.73 -1.05 -15.28
N ASP A 169 -15.91 0.22 -15.69
CA ASP A 169 -17.06 1.04 -15.31
C ASP A 169 -18.35 0.52 -15.95
N ASP A 170 -18.29 0.06 -17.20
CA ASP A 170 -19.41 -0.57 -17.88
C ASP A 170 -19.88 -1.86 -17.17
N MET A 171 -18.96 -2.64 -16.57
CA MET A 171 -19.32 -3.80 -15.76
C MET A 171 -20.13 -3.43 -14.52
N VAL A 172 -19.80 -2.30 -13.89
CA VAL A 172 -20.57 -1.78 -12.75
C VAL A 172 -21.94 -1.25 -13.19
N ALA A 173 -21.97 -0.52 -14.29
CA ALA A 173 -23.21 0.05 -14.83
C ALA A 173 -24.18 -1.00 -15.38
N LYS A 174 -23.66 -2.16 -15.83
CA LYS A 174 -24.42 -3.26 -16.44
C LYS A 174 -24.11 -4.60 -15.77
N PRO A 175 -24.50 -4.81 -14.49
CA PRO A 175 -24.06 -5.96 -13.68
C PRO A 175 -24.57 -7.33 -14.20
N THR A 176 -25.56 -7.35 -15.07
CA THR A 176 -26.10 -8.57 -15.71
C THR A 176 -25.53 -8.81 -17.11
N ALA A 177 -24.61 -7.96 -17.58
CA ALA A 177 -24.00 -8.14 -18.90
C ALA A 177 -23.12 -9.39 -18.92
N THR A 178 -23.03 -10.00 -20.10
CA THR A 178 -22.15 -11.12 -20.38
C THR A 178 -21.02 -10.73 -21.31
N TYR A 179 -19.87 -11.35 -21.15
CA TYR A 179 -18.63 -11.03 -21.85
C TYR A 179 -18.09 -12.28 -22.54
N PRO A 180 -17.84 -12.24 -23.85
CA PRO A 180 -17.36 -13.40 -24.59
C PRO A 180 -15.91 -13.73 -24.23
N VAL A 181 -15.64 -15.03 -24.05
CA VAL A 181 -14.30 -15.61 -23.88
C VAL A 181 -14.09 -16.65 -24.95
N LYS A 182 -12.88 -16.67 -25.51
CA LYS A 182 -12.47 -17.65 -26.50
C LYS A 182 -11.24 -18.43 -26.01
N LEU A 183 -11.36 -19.76 -25.99
CA LEU A 183 -10.27 -20.70 -25.73
C LEU A 183 -10.15 -21.66 -26.93
N GLY A 184 -9.11 -21.47 -27.77
CA GLY A 184 -9.02 -22.20 -29.03
C GLY A 184 -10.27 -21.97 -29.90
N ASP A 185 -10.96 -23.05 -30.26
CA ASP A 185 -12.22 -23.02 -31.02
C ASP A 185 -13.48 -22.91 -30.14
N LYS A 186 -13.33 -22.99 -28.82
CA LYS A 186 -14.44 -22.83 -27.87
C LYS A 186 -14.71 -21.36 -27.56
N ALA A 187 -15.99 -21.01 -27.57
CA ALA A 187 -16.47 -19.72 -27.12
C ALA A 187 -17.61 -19.91 -26.12
N PHE A 188 -17.58 -19.14 -25.04
CA PHE A 188 -18.64 -19.08 -24.03
C PHE A 188 -18.69 -17.67 -23.43
N ASN A 189 -19.78 -17.37 -22.75
CA ASN A 189 -19.95 -16.05 -22.12
C ASN A 189 -19.76 -16.18 -20.61
N LEU A 190 -19.07 -15.21 -20.02
CA LEU A 190 -18.93 -15.03 -18.58
C LEU A 190 -19.66 -13.80 -18.10
N SER A 191 -20.02 -13.79 -16.83
CA SER A 191 -20.65 -12.67 -16.14
C SER A 191 -20.04 -12.47 -14.75
N LEU A 192 -20.46 -11.45 -14.02
CA LEU A 192 -20.05 -11.27 -12.62
C LEU A 192 -20.49 -12.43 -11.72
N ALA A 193 -21.53 -13.20 -12.10
CA ALA A 193 -21.99 -14.39 -11.37
C ALA A 193 -20.97 -15.55 -11.39
N ASP A 194 -20.00 -15.53 -12.29
CA ASP A 194 -18.93 -16.53 -12.34
C ASP A 194 -17.79 -16.25 -11.35
N ILE A 195 -17.86 -15.10 -10.65
CA ILE A 195 -16.98 -14.75 -9.56
C ILE A 195 -17.74 -14.93 -8.24
N VAL A 196 -17.39 -15.97 -7.50
CA VAL A 196 -18.09 -16.41 -6.30
C VAL A 196 -17.36 -15.88 -5.05
N TYR A 197 -18.08 -15.14 -4.21
CA TYR A 197 -17.64 -14.80 -2.87
C TYR A 197 -17.90 -15.99 -1.96
N ASP A 198 -16.84 -16.71 -1.62
CA ASP A 198 -16.89 -17.89 -0.77
C ASP A 198 -16.61 -17.54 0.69
N SER A 199 -16.08 -18.46 1.50
CA SER A 199 -15.91 -18.23 2.93
C SER A 199 -14.93 -17.08 3.23
N PRO A 200 -15.36 -16.02 3.97
CA PRO A 200 -14.46 -14.96 4.40
C PRO A 200 -13.59 -15.36 5.59
N LYS A 201 -13.92 -16.48 6.26
CA LYS A 201 -13.21 -16.99 7.46
C LYS A 201 -12.86 -18.46 7.24
N GLY A 202 -11.62 -18.80 7.54
CA GLY A 202 -11.11 -20.16 7.42
C GLY A 202 -9.59 -20.21 7.63
N ASP A 203 -9.05 -21.41 7.65
CA ASP A 203 -7.61 -21.63 7.67
C ASP A 203 -7.10 -21.67 6.22
N PHE A 204 -6.83 -20.50 5.66
CA PHE A 204 -6.31 -20.35 4.31
C PHE A 204 -4.80 -20.17 4.34
N PRO A 205 -4.07 -20.68 3.31
CA PRO A 205 -2.63 -20.49 3.20
C PRO A 205 -2.21 -19.01 3.22
N HIS A 206 -3.04 -18.14 2.65
CA HIS A 206 -2.84 -16.70 2.64
C HIS A 206 -4.20 -15.98 2.83
N PRO A 207 -4.27 -14.82 3.50
CA PRO A 207 -5.52 -14.06 3.66
C PRO A 207 -6.22 -13.71 2.34
N ASN A 208 -5.46 -13.55 1.26
CA ASN A 208 -5.97 -13.23 -0.07
C ASN A 208 -5.86 -14.45 -1.00
N THR A 209 -6.55 -15.53 -0.65
CA THR A 209 -6.60 -16.78 -1.45
C THR A 209 -7.76 -16.73 -2.45
N MET A 210 -7.54 -17.25 -3.64
CA MET A 210 -8.58 -17.50 -4.64
C MET A 210 -8.28 -18.75 -5.47
N THR A 211 -9.33 -19.44 -5.94
CA THR A 211 -9.20 -20.55 -6.88
C THR A 211 -9.82 -20.18 -8.22
N CYS A 212 -9.13 -20.52 -9.29
CA CYS A 212 -9.61 -20.37 -10.66
C CYS A 212 -9.86 -21.73 -11.27
N ARG A 213 -11.01 -21.92 -11.93
CA ARG A 213 -11.48 -23.21 -12.44
C ARG A 213 -11.89 -23.11 -13.90
N LEU A 214 -11.42 -24.06 -14.71
CA LEU A 214 -11.99 -24.36 -16.03
C LEU A 214 -13.03 -25.46 -15.84
N MET A 215 -14.26 -25.19 -16.26
CA MET A 215 -15.40 -26.09 -16.09
C MET A 215 -15.65 -26.92 -17.37
N ALA A 216 -16.03 -28.18 -17.18
CA ALA A 216 -16.54 -29.09 -18.22
C ALA A 216 -17.91 -29.64 -17.75
N GLY A 217 -18.97 -28.89 -18.03
CA GLY A 217 -20.27 -29.08 -17.37
C GLY A 217 -20.13 -28.80 -15.88
N ASP A 218 -20.57 -29.73 -15.04
CA ASP A 218 -20.45 -29.63 -13.58
C ASP A 218 -19.10 -30.13 -13.04
N LYS A 219 -18.19 -30.60 -13.90
CA LYS A 219 -16.87 -31.08 -13.50
C LYS A 219 -15.81 -30.03 -13.67
N ILE A 220 -14.81 -30.05 -12.78
CA ILE A 220 -13.62 -29.21 -12.88
C ILE A 220 -12.64 -29.94 -13.82
N ALA A 221 -12.32 -29.33 -14.97
CA ALA A 221 -11.36 -29.83 -15.92
C ALA A 221 -9.92 -29.41 -15.58
N TYR A 222 -9.76 -28.20 -15.05
CA TYR A 222 -8.47 -27.66 -14.58
C TYR A 222 -8.72 -26.66 -13.45
N GLU A 223 -7.91 -26.72 -12.40
CA GLU A 223 -8.00 -25.81 -11.25
C GLU A 223 -6.60 -25.37 -10.83
N LEU A 224 -6.48 -24.13 -10.39
CA LEU A 224 -5.28 -23.63 -9.77
C LEU A 224 -5.64 -22.69 -8.61
N GLU A 225 -4.98 -22.90 -7.48
CA GLU A 225 -5.08 -22.04 -6.29
C GLU A 225 -4.02 -20.96 -6.35
N TYR A 226 -4.44 -19.71 -6.16
CA TYR A 226 -3.62 -18.52 -6.24
C TYR A 226 -3.69 -17.69 -4.97
N TYR A 227 -2.67 -16.84 -4.81
CA TYR A 227 -2.51 -15.93 -3.69
C TYR A 227 -2.13 -14.54 -4.20
N SER A 228 -2.84 -13.51 -3.72
CA SER A 228 -2.48 -12.11 -3.95
C SER A 228 -1.67 -11.62 -2.76
N VAL A 229 -0.34 -11.64 -2.88
CA VAL A 229 0.60 -11.48 -1.76
C VAL A 229 1.00 -10.02 -1.46
N GLY A 230 0.19 -9.05 -1.86
CA GLY A 230 0.40 -7.62 -1.65
C GLY A 230 1.14 -6.95 -2.81
N GLY A 231 1.06 -5.61 -2.90
CA GLY A 231 1.72 -4.84 -3.97
C GLY A 231 1.40 -5.26 -5.40
N GLY A 232 0.33 -6.04 -5.62
CA GLY A 232 -0.01 -6.65 -6.92
C GLY A 232 0.89 -7.83 -7.30
N PHE A 233 1.69 -8.36 -6.39
CA PHE A 233 2.39 -9.64 -6.59
C PHE A 233 1.39 -10.79 -6.49
N ILE A 234 1.62 -11.83 -7.28
CA ILE A 234 0.79 -13.03 -7.32
C ILE A 234 1.67 -14.27 -7.21
N GLU A 235 1.14 -15.27 -6.54
CA GLU A 235 1.72 -16.59 -6.44
C GLU A 235 0.62 -17.66 -6.61
N TRP A 236 1.01 -18.90 -6.80
CA TRP A 236 0.10 -20.03 -6.92
C TRP A 236 0.67 -21.24 -6.21
N LYS A 237 -0.16 -22.21 -5.95
CA LYS A 237 0.29 -23.47 -5.34
C LYS A 237 1.34 -24.14 -6.22
N GLY A 238 2.53 -24.41 -5.65
CA GLY A 238 3.68 -24.93 -6.39
C GLY A 238 4.44 -23.87 -7.20
N TYR A 239 4.31 -22.57 -6.83
CA TYR A 239 5.08 -21.50 -7.46
C TYR A 239 6.58 -21.68 -7.22
N GLU A 240 7.33 -21.64 -8.30
CA GLU A 240 8.79 -21.54 -8.27
C GLU A 240 9.21 -20.18 -8.84
N PRO A 241 9.99 -19.38 -8.10
CA PRO A 241 10.48 -18.10 -8.61
C PRO A 241 11.30 -18.29 -9.89
N PRO A 242 11.14 -17.40 -10.88
CA PRO A 242 11.94 -17.47 -12.10
C PRO A 242 13.43 -17.34 -11.78
N LYS A 243 14.26 -18.08 -12.52
CA LYS A 243 15.71 -17.94 -12.40
C LYS A 243 16.14 -16.53 -12.85
N LYS A 244 16.83 -15.83 -11.98
CA LYS A 244 17.35 -14.49 -12.22
C LYS A 244 18.88 -14.49 -12.16
N GLY A 245 19.51 -13.45 -12.70
CA GLY A 245 20.92 -13.20 -12.50
C GLY A 245 21.26 -12.89 -11.02
N GLN A 246 22.54 -12.86 -10.68
CA GLN A 246 22.98 -12.53 -9.33
C GLN A 246 23.27 -11.03 -9.22
N PRO A 247 22.86 -10.36 -8.11
CA PRO A 247 23.16 -8.96 -7.92
C PRO A 247 24.68 -8.74 -7.78
N LYS A 248 25.18 -7.67 -8.39
CA LYS A 248 26.60 -7.28 -8.27
C LYS A 248 26.95 -6.77 -6.87
N TYR A 249 26.01 -6.07 -6.26
CA TYR A 249 26.09 -5.54 -4.89
C TYR A 249 24.97 -6.16 -4.05
N PRO A 250 25.15 -7.42 -3.57
CA PRO A 250 24.10 -8.13 -2.82
C PRO A 250 23.84 -7.44 -1.49
N TYR A 251 22.56 -7.18 -1.19
CA TYR A 251 22.12 -6.64 0.10
C TYR A 251 20.74 -7.21 0.48
N ALA A 252 20.51 -7.33 1.78
CA ALA A 252 19.23 -7.66 2.38
C ALA A 252 18.78 -6.58 3.39
N THR A 253 19.71 -5.69 3.78
CA THR A 253 19.51 -4.63 4.78
C THR A 253 19.93 -3.28 4.22
N MET A 254 19.42 -2.18 4.81
CA MET A 254 19.84 -0.83 4.44
C MET A 254 21.31 -0.58 4.79
N LYS A 255 21.76 -1.16 5.91
CA LYS A 255 23.17 -1.11 6.31
C LYS A 255 24.10 -1.69 5.24
N GLU A 256 23.76 -2.83 4.65
CA GLU A 256 24.54 -3.45 3.57
C GLU A 256 24.48 -2.62 2.29
N LEU A 257 23.28 -2.13 1.91
CA LEU A 257 23.11 -1.26 0.74
C LEU A 257 23.96 0.00 0.85
N ARG A 258 23.93 0.66 2.00
CA ARG A 258 24.74 1.85 2.27
C ARG A 258 26.24 1.54 2.24
N ALA A 259 26.67 0.44 2.84
CA ALA A 259 28.07 0.02 2.81
C ALA A 259 28.58 -0.20 1.37
N HIS A 260 27.77 -0.77 0.48
CA HIS A 260 28.13 -0.87 -0.95
C HIS A 260 28.22 0.49 -1.62
N ALA A 261 27.30 1.39 -1.36
CA ALA A 261 27.31 2.74 -1.92
C ALA A 261 28.56 3.51 -1.48
N GLU A 262 28.84 3.57 -0.19
CA GLU A 262 29.98 4.28 0.39
C GLU A 262 31.32 3.71 -0.06
N LYS A 263 31.49 2.38 0.02
CA LYS A 263 32.73 1.69 -0.36
C LYS A 263 33.11 1.90 -1.84
N ASN A 264 32.12 2.00 -2.72
CA ASN A 264 32.34 2.11 -4.17
C ASN A 264 32.14 3.54 -4.69
N ASN A 265 31.90 4.52 -3.81
CA ASN A 265 31.58 5.92 -4.15
C ASN A 265 30.43 6.02 -5.16
N LEU A 266 29.33 5.28 -4.89
CA LEU A 266 28.11 5.24 -5.68
C LEU A 266 26.96 5.87 -4.92
N SER A 267 25.97 6.41 -5.64
CA SER A 267 24.67 6.73 -5.05
C SER A 267 23.85 5.46 -4.83
N ILE A 268 22.79 5.55 -3.99
CA ILE A 268 21.83 4.46 -3.81
C ILE A 268 21.22 4.06 -5.17
N ALA A 269 20.85 5.03 -6.00
CA ALA A 269 20.31 4.79 -7.33
C ALA A 269 21.26 4.01 -8.23
N GLN A 270 22.56 4.30 -8.18
CA GLN A 270 23.59 3.60 -8.98
C GLN A 270 23.78 2.14 -8.53
N VAL A 271 23.74 1.88 -7.21
CA VAL A 271 23.78 0.50 -6.69
C VAL A 271 22.56 -0.29 -7.18
N VAL A 272 21.36 0.30 -7.08
CA VAL A 272 20.11 -0.35 -7.53
C VAL A 272 20.12 -0.58 -9.04
N MET A 273 20.51 0.41 -9.86
CA MET A 273 20.61 0.26 -11.31
C MET A 273 21.58 -0.87 -11.68
N THR A 274 22.74 -0.93 -11.03
CA THR A 274 23.73 -1.99 -11.29
C THR A 274 23.20 -3.38 -10.96
N ASN A 275 22.45 -3.51 -9.85
CA ASN A 275 21.82 -4.78 -9.50
C ASN A 275 20.66 -5.12 -10.45
N GLU A 276 19.86 -4.13 -10.85
CA GLU A 276 18.76 -4.32 -11.81
C GLU A 276 19.28 -4.89 -13.13
N LEU A 277 20.35 -4.33 -13.68
CA LEU A 277 21.04 -4.84 -14.89
C LEU A 277 21.45 -6.30 -14.72
N ALA A 278 22.07 -6.63 -13.57
CA ALA A 278 22.60 -7.96 -13.31
C ALA A 278 21.51 -9.01 -13.06
N VAL A 279 20.44 -8.62 -12.35
CA VAL A 279 19.36 -9.53 -11.94
C VAL A 279 18.33 -9.73 -13.05
N SER A 280 17.93 -8.65 -13.74
CA SER A 280 16.93 -8.71 -14.80
C SER A 280 17.49 -9.14 -16.16
N GLY A 281 18.80 -8.93 -16.38
CA GLY A 281 19.45 -9.14 -17.68
C GLY A 281 19.10 -8.10 -18.75
N LYS A 282 18.39 -7.01 -18.38
CA LYS A 282 18.00 -5.93 -19.28
C LYS A 282 19.10 -4.91 -19.46
N SER A 283 19.06 -4.17 -20.56
CA SER A 283 19.93 -3.03 -20.80
C SER A 283 19.48 -1.81 -19.99
N GLU A 284 20.40 -0.89 -19.74
CA GLU A 284 20.10 0.39 -19.07
C GLU A 284 19.04 1.21 -19.84
N ALA A 285 19.05 1.16 -21.17
CA ALA A 285 18.06 1.83 -22.00
C ALA A 285 16.63 1.29 -21.77
N GLU A 286 16.48 -0.03 -21.65
CA GLU A 286 15.19 -0.67 -21.36
C GLU A 286 14.70 -0.33 -19.94
N ILE A 287 15.60 -0.33 -18.96
CA ILE A 287 15.26 0.06 -17.57
C ILE A 287 14.85 1.53 -17.52
N ASN A 288 15.60 2.42 -18.16
CA ASN A 288 15.28 3.84 -18.23
C ASN A 288 13.93 4.09 -18.93
N ALA A 289 13.65 3.40 -20.03
CA ALA A 289 12.36 3.49 -20.73
C ALA A 289 11.20 3.01 -19.84
N PHE A 290 11.40 1.96 -19.06
CA PHE A 290 10.41 1.51 -18.08
C PHE A 290 10.17 2.55 -16.99
N LEU A 291 11.22 3.13 -16.40
CA LEU A 291 11.10 4.17 -15.39
C LEU A 291 10.41 5.43 -15.93
N ASP A 292 10.68 5.82 -17.18
CA ASP A 292 10.00 6.92 -17.86
C ASP A 292 8.50 6.61 -18.04
N LYS A 293 8.14 5.38 -18.41
CA LYS A 293 6.74 4.94 -18.48
C LYS A 293 6.04 5.06 -17.13
N ILE A 294 6.69 4.62 -16.04
CA ILE A 294 6.16 4.74 -14.67
C ILE A 294 5.99 6.21 -14.27
N ALA A 295 7.01 7.04 -14.44
CA ALA A 295 6.94 8.46 -14.12
C ALA A 295 5.83 9.18 -14.90
N ASN A 296 5.74 8.95 -16.21
CA ASN A 296 4.72 9.54 -17.06
C ASN A 296 3.30 9.09 -16.66
N ALA A 297 3.13 7.82 -16.26
CA ALA A 297 1.85 7.34 -15.74
C ALA A 297 1.49 8.02 -14.41
N MET A 298 2.44 8.21 -13.49
CA MET A 298 2.23 8.98 -12.26
C MET A 298 1.78 10.42 -12.55
N LEU A 299 2.47 11.11 -13.48
CA LEU A 299 2.10 12.47 -13.89
C LEU A 299 0.71 12.53 -14.51
N ALA A 300 0.37 11.57 -15.36
CA ALA A 300 -0.94 11.48 -16.01
C ALA A 300 -2.06 11.29 -14.98
N THR A 301 -1.88 10.38 -14.02
CA THR A 301 -2.87 10.13 -12.95
C THR A 301 -3.19 11.40 -12.16
N VAL A 302 -2.16 12.15 -11.71
CA VAL A 302 -2.36 13.41 -10.97
C VAL A 302 -3.06 14.44 -11.85
N ARG A 303 -2.62 14.61 -13.11
CA ARG A 303 -3.18 15.58 -14.04
C ARG A 303 -4.66 15.30 -14.31
N THR A 304 -5.02 14.03 -14.50
CA THR A 304 -6.42 13.62 -14.70
C THR A 304 -7.26 13.93 -13.47
N GLY A 305 -6.82 13.53 -12.28
CA GLY A 305 -7.56 13.79 -11.03
C GLY A 305 -7.77 15.29 -10.76
N LEU A 306 -6.77 16.14 -11.04
CA LEU A 306 -6.91 17.59 -10.91
C LEU A 306 -7.90 18.22 -11.90
N SER A 307 -8.16 17.57 -13.04
CA SER A 307 -9.09 18.09 -14.05
C SER A 307 -10.57 17.85 -13.70
N ILE A 308 -10.85 16.92 -12.77
CA ILE A 308 -12.21 16.56 -12.39
C ILE A 308 -12.67 17.51 -11.28
N LYS A 309 -13.78 18.21 -11.54
CA LYS A 309 -14.37 19.19 -10.61
C LYS A 309 -15.63 18.61 -10.00
N ASP A 310 -15.76 18.73 -8.68
CA ASP A 310 -16.97 18.46 -7.90
C ASP A 310 -17.69 17.16 -8.32
N ASP A 311 -17.04 16.04 -8.08
CA ASP A 311 -17.56 14.71 -8.37
C ASP A 311 -17.77 13.90 -7.07
N VAL A 312 -18.66 12.93 -7.14
CA VAL A 312 -18.93 11.98 -6.06
C VAL A 312 -18.29 10.64 -6.42
N LEU A 313 -17.41 10.16 -5.56
CA LEU A 313 -16.77 8.87 -5.75
C LEU A 313 -17.79 7.71 -5.69
N PRO A 314 -17.55 6.63 -6.46
CA PRO A 314 -18.45 5.49 -6.48
C PRO A 314 -18.54 4.80 -5.11
N GLY A 315 -19.72 4.24 -4.80
CA GLY A 315 -19.96 3.48 -3.58
C GLY A 315 -20.88 4.17 -2.59
N PRO A 316 -21.13 3.53 -1.42
CA PRO A 316 -22.14 3.96 -0.46
C PRO A 316 -21.72 5.19 0.37
N ILE A 317 -20.41 5.50 0.44
CA ILE A 317 -19.90 6.60 1.27
C ILE A 317 -20.35 7.97 0.73
N LYS A 318 -20.58 8.08 -0.59
CA LYS A 318 -20.92 9.33 -1.27
C LYS A 318 -19.89 10.44 -1.02
N LEU A 319 -18.60 10.06 -0.99
CA LEU A 319 -17.51 10.99 -0.74
C LEU A 319 -17.33 11.93 -1.93
N HIS A 320 -17.42 13.25 -1.67
CA HIS A 320 -17.08 14.27 -2.64
C HIS A 320 -15.56 14.38 -2.84
N THR A 321 -15.14 14.60 -4.07
CA THR A 321 -13.74 14.86 -4.41
C THR A 321 -13.28 16.20 -3.85
N LYS A 322 -12.00 16.30 -3.52
CA LYS A 322 -11.40 17.49 -2.86
C LYS A 322 -10.22 18.06 -3.65
N ALA A 323 -9.59 17.24 -4.50
CA ALA A 323 -8.33 17.59 -5.16
C ALA A 323 -8.39 18.91 -5.92
N ALA A 324 -9.37 19.07 -6.80
CA ALA A 324 -9.51 20.28 -7.62
C ALA A 324 -9.77 21.54 -6.78
N THR A 325 -10.56 21.43 -5.70
CA THR A 325 -10.86 22.56 -4.80
C THR A 325 -9.62 22.96 -4.01
N VAL A 326 -8.89 21.98 -3.45
CA VAL A 326 -7.63 22.25 -2.72
C VAL A 326 -6.59 22.84 -3.66
N PHE A 327 -6.48 22.32 -4.88
CA PHE A 327 -5.57 22.86 -5.89
C PHE A 327 -5.90 24.30 -6.27
N ALA A 328 -7.17 24.60 -6.55
CA ALA A 328 -7.61 25.95 -6.90
C ALA A 328 -7.32 26.94 -5.76
N ARG A 329 -7.59 26.56 -4.51
CA ARG A 329 -7.28 27.38 -3.35
C ARG A 329 -5.78 27.64 -3.17
N ALA A 330 -4.93 26.66 -3.47
CA ALA A 330 -3.48 26.79 -3.40
C ALA A 330 -2.91 27.76 -4.45
N GLN A 331 -3.68 28.12 -5.49
CA GLN A 331 -3.28 29.12 -6.49
C GLN A 331 -3.60 30.56 -6.04
N ASP A 332 -4.43 30.75 -5.03
CA ASP A 332 -4.77 32.07 -4.49
C ASP A 332 -3.60 32.59 -3.64
N ASP A 333 -3.11 33.80 -3.95
CA ASP A 333 -1.99 34.45 -3.26
C ASP A 333 -2.26 34.70 -1.76
N LYS A 334 -3.53 34.76 -1.35
CA LYS A 334 -3.93 34.85 0.05
C LYS A 334 -3.38 33.69 0.91
N TYR A 335 -3.09 32.56 0.29
CA TYR A 335 -2.60 31.34 0.95
C TYR A 335 -1.16 31.01 0.60
N GLU A 336 -0.34 32.01 0.26
CA GLU A 336 1.05 31.80 -0.18
C GLU A 336 1.88 31.00 0.85
N ALA A 337 1.71 31.28 2.15
CA ALA A 337 2.44 30.59 3.22
C ALA A 337 2.18 29.06 3.23
N ASP A 338 0.96 28.63 2.91
CA ASP A 338 0.54 27.24 2.95
C ASP A 338 0.62 26.55 1.59
N ARG A 339 0.97 27.30 0.54
CA ARG A 339 0.87 26.88 -0.86
C ARG A 339 1.58 25.54 -1.14
N ALA A 340 2.79 25.37 -0.63
CA ALA A 340 3.57 24.16 -0.89
C ALA A 340 2.90 22.91 -0.32
N ILE A 341 2.39 22.98 0.92
CA ILE A 341 1.68 21.89 1.59
C ILE A 341 0.37 21.61 0.88
N ALA A 342 -0.39 22.66 0.53
CA ALA A 342 -1.67 22.54 -0.15
C ALA A 342 -1.51 21.91 -1.55
N LEU A 343 -0.49 22.29 -2.32
CA LEU A 343 -0.22 21.72 -3.64
C LEU A 343 0.13 20.22 -3.57
N VAL A 344 1.07 19.84 -2.67
CA VAL A 344 1.42 18.43 -2.49
C VAL A 344 0.21 17.61 -2.06
N SER A 345 -0.60 18.15 -1.13
CA SER A 345 -1.85 17.51 -0.70
C SER A 345 -2.85 17.36 -1.86
N ALA A 346 -3.05 18.41 -2.66
CA ALA A 346 -3.95 18.37 -3.82
C ALA A 346 -3.52 17.30 -4.85
N PHE A 347 -2.21 17.17 -5.10
CA PHE A 347 -1.68 16.16 -6.02
C PHE A 347 -1.89 14.74 -5.50
N ALA A 348 -1.71 14.53 -4.19
CA ALA A 348 -1.95 13.23 -3.56
C ALA A 348 -3.44 12.87 -3.54
N LEU A 349 -4.30 13.84 -3.23
CA LEU A 349 -5.75 13.67 -3.33
C LEU A 349 -6.16 13.31 -4.76
N ALA A 350 -5.65 14.01 -5.76
CA ALA A 350 -5.98 13.78 -7.17
C ALA A 350 -5.67 12.35 -7.61
N ALA A 351 -4.46 11.86 -7.33
CA ALA A 351 -4.09 10.49 -7.68
C ALA A 351 -4.88 9.45 -6.87
N SER A 352 -5.20 9.74 -5.60
CA SER A 352 -5.98 8.84 -4.75
C SER A 352 -7.45 8.80 -5.15
N GLU A 353 -8.02 9.90 -5.60
CA GLU A 353 -9.39 9.96 -6.12
C GLU A 353 -9.51 9.18 -7.44
N GLU A 354 -8.50 9.25 -8.33
CA GLU A 354 -8.42 8.39 -9.52
C GLU A 354 -8.32 6.91 -9.15
N ASN A 355 -7.50 6.58 -8.13
CA ASN A 355 -7.43 5.24 -7.59
C ASN A 355 -8.81 4.75 -7.09
N ALA A 356 -9.51 5.58 -6.34
CA ALA A 356 -10.83 5.25 -5.78
C ALA A 356 -11.92 5.06 -6.85
N ARG A 357 -11.79 5.71 -8.01
CA ARG A 357 -12.66 5.47 -9.18
C ARG A 357 -12.42 4.11 -9.83
N GLY A 358 -11.24 3.51 -9.62
CA GLY A 358 -10.84 2.28 -10.29
C GLY A 358 -10.08 2.52 -11.59
N HIS A 359 -9.61 3.73 -11.82
CA HIS A 359 -8.80 4.09 -12.98
C HIS A 359 -7.36 3.54 -12.85
N LEU A 360 -6.58 3.62 -13.95
CA LEU A 360 -5.21 3.14 -13.94
C LEU A 360 -4.33 3.98 -13.03
N VAL A 361 -3.67 3.32 -12.11
CA VAL A 361 -2.71 3.91 -11.17
C VAL A 361 -1.43 3.08 -11.11
N ILE A 362 -0.44 3.59 -10.42
CA ILE A 362 0.83 2.91 -10.20
C ILE A 362 0.90 2.43 -8.77
N THR A 363 1.20 1.14 -8.56
CA THR A 363 1.53 0.64 -7.23
C THR A 363 2.92 1.16 -6.84
N ALA A 364 2.99 1.94 -5.74
CA ALA A 364 4.23 2.48 -5.24
C ALA A 364 4.20 2.66 -3.70
N PRO A 365 4.26 1.58 -2.91
CA PRO A 365 4.33 0.17 -3.32
C PRO A 365 2.97 -0.50 -3.58
N THR A 366 1.84 0.10 -3.18
CA THR A 366 0.51 -0.50 -3.26
C THR A 366 -0.51 0.42 -3.94
N GLY A 367 -1.70 -0.11 -4.28
CA GLY A 367 -2.83 0.69 -4.77
C GLY A 367 -3.36 1.64 -3.70
N GLY A 368 -3.46 1.19 -2.43
CA GLY A 368 -3.91 2.03 -1.32
C GLY A 368 -3.02 3.26 -1.07
N SER A 369 -1.75 3.19 -1.45
CA SER A 369 -0.78 4.30 -1.35
C SER A 369 -0.48 5.00 -2.69
N ALA A 370 -1.24 4.71 -3.75
CA ALA A 370 -0.98 5.21 -5.11
C ALA A 370 -1.04 6.75 -5.26
N GLY A 371 -1.46 7.46 -4.22
CA GLY A 371 -1.43 8.92 -4.19
C GLY A 371 -0.10 9.53 -3.71
N VAL A 372 0.73 8.78 -2.97
CA VAL A 372 1.91 9.35 -2.27
C VAL A 372 3.04 9.70 -3.25
N MET A 373 3.64 8.70 -3.90
CA MET A 373 4.74 8.93 -4.84
C MET A 373 4.35 9.76 -6.06
N PRO A 374 3.19 9.55 -6.71
CA PRO A 374 2.77 10.39 -7.81
C PRO A 374 2.68 11.87 -7.46
N ALA A 375 2.20 12.21 -6.27
CA ALA A 375 2.16 13.60 -5.79
C ALA A 375 3.56 14.22 -5.70
N VAL A 376 4.51 13.48 -5.16
CA VAL A 376 5.90 13.93 -5.02
C VAL A 376 6.55 14.09 -6.39
N VAL A 377 6.42 13.11 -7.28
CA VAL A 377 6.95 13.18 -8.65
C VAL A 377 6.33 14.38 -9.40
N TYR A 378 5.01 14.56 -9.30
CA TYR A 378 4.31 15.69 -9.93
C TYR A 378 4.79 17.04 -9.39
N ALA A 379 4.96 17.15 -8.06
CA ALA A 379 5.48 18.37 -7.43
C ALA A 379 6.91 18.69 -7.87
N LEU A 380 7.75 17.68 -8.10
CA LEU A 380 9.12 17.87 -8.56
C LEU A 380 9.19 18.29 -10.04
N VAL A 381 8.38 17.69 -10.89
CA VAL A 381 8.41 17.93 -12.34
C VAL A 381 7.65 19.20 -12.73
N GLU A 382 6.43 19.40 -12.21
CA GLU A 382 5.52 20.47 -12.66
C GLU A 382 5.64 21.76 -11.85
N SER A 383 6.33 21.75 -10.69
CA SER A 383 6.57 22.95 -9.90
C SER A 383 7.68 23.83 -10.51
N LYS A 384 7.99 24.94 -9.81
CA LYS A 384 9.11 25.82 -10.16
C LYS A 384 10.47 25.11 -10.18
N ARG A 385 10.60 23.94 -9.57
CA ARG A 385 11.85 23.13 -9.54
C ARG A 385 12.19 22.53 -10.90
N LYS A 386 11.21 22.16 -11.70
CA LYS A 386 11.37 21.60 -13.05
C LYS A 386 12.43 20.51 -13.11
N VAL A 387 12.37 19.54 -12.18
CA VAL A 387 13.35 18.46 -12.08
C VAL A 387 13.34 17.64 -13.37
N PRO A 388 14.51 17.42 -14.02
CA PRO A 388 14.58 16.68 -15.27
C PRO A 388 14.30 15.19 -15.07
N MET A 389 13.72 14.53 -16.09
CA MET A 389 13.32 13.13 -16.02
C MET A 389 14.47 12.18 -15.64
N ALA A 390 15.70 12.50 -16.02
CA ALA A 390 16.87 11.73 -15.60
C ALA A 390 17.02 11.66 -14.07
N LYS A 391 16.81 12.77 -13.37
CA LYS A 391 16.82 12.82 -11.89
C LYS A 391 15.62 12.12 -11.28
N ILE A 392 14.45 12.17 -11.93
CA ILE A 392 13.26 11.42 -11.49
C ILE A 392 13.55 9.91 -11.55
N ARG A 393 14.23 9.41 -12.61
CA ARG A 393 14.63 8.00 -12.69
C ARG A 393 15.56 7.60 -11.54
N GLU A 394 16.57 8.42 -11.22
CA GLU A 394 17.43 8.18 -10.05
C GLU A 394 16.62 8.12 -8.75
N GLY A 395 15.69 9.05 -8.57
CA GLY A 395 14.78 9.07 -7.42
C GLY A 395 13.89 7.83 -7.33
N LEU A 396 13.32 7.36 -8.45
CA LEU A 396 12.51 6.14 -8.50
C LEU A 396 13.32 4.89 -8.13
N LEU A 397 14.60 4.81 -8.53
CA LEU A 397 15.51 3.74 -8.13
C LEU A 397 15.76 3.75 -6.62
N ALA A 398 16.06 4.92 -6.04
CA ALA A 398 16.26 5.04 -4.59
C ALA A 398 14.97 4.71 -3.81
N GLY A 399 13.81 5.17 -4.28
CA GLY A 399 12.52 4.83 -3.71
C GLY A 399 12.26 3.32 -3.78
N ALA A 400 12.56 2.67 -4.91
CA ALA A 400 12.42 1.23 -5.07
C ALA A 400 13.27 0.45 -4.05
N ALA A 401 14.51 0.88 -3.78
CA ALA A 401 15.37 0.26 -2.77
C ALA A 401 14.70 0.16 -1.41
N ILE A 402 14.08 1.25 -0.95
CA ILE A 402 13.36 1.29 0.33
C ILE A 402 12.15 0.34 0.31
N GLY A 403 11.39 0.36 -0.78
CA GLY A 403 10.27 -0.55 -0.95
C GLY A 403 10.68 -2.02 -0.99
N TYR A 404 11.81 -2.35 -1.60
CA TYR A 404 12.38 -3.69 -1.63
C TYR A 404 12.77 -4.17 -0.22
N LEU A 405 13.43 -3.30 0.57
CA LEU A 405 13.81 -3.60 1.95
C LEU A 405 12.58 -3.88 2.82
N CYS A 406 11.52 -3.07 2.69
CA CYS A 406 10.27 -3.28 3.42
C CYS A 406 9.56 -4.57 2.97
N LYS A 407 9.53 -4.87 1.66
CA LYS A 407 8.99 -6.13 1.15
C LYS A 407 9.75 -7.34 1.68
N HIS A 408 11.07 -7.29 1.67
CA HIS A 408 11.96 -8.39 2.05
C HIS A 408 11.93 -8.69 3.56
N ASN A 409 11.94 -7.64 4.39
CA ASN A 409 12.10 -7.77 5.85
C ASN A 409 10.80 -7.59 6.64
N ALA A 410 9.72 -7.15 5.99
CA ALA A 410 8.41 -6.94 6.61
C ALA A 410 7.28 -7.39 5.68
N THR A 411 6.41 -6.49 5.26
CA THR A 411 5.32 -6.73 4.31
C THR A 411 4.89 -5.44 3.62
N LEU A 412 4.30 -5.56 2.43
CA LEU A 412 3.62 -4.46 1.72
C LEU A 412 2.09 -4.62 1.76
N SER A 413 1.57 -5.60 2.48
CA SER A 413 0.14 -5.92 2.52
C SER A 413 -0.55 -5.19 3.67
N GLY A 414 -1.62 -4.41 3.37
CA GLY A 414 -2.48 -3.82 4.38
C GLY A 414 -3.21 -4.86 5.23
N ALA A 415 -3.53 -6.03 4.64
CA ALA A 415 -4.15 -7.16 5.32
C ALA A 415 -3.21 -7.85 6.32
N GLU A 416 -1.90 -7.71 6.17
CA GLU A 416 -0.91 -8.26 7.09
C GLU A 416 -0.40 -7.22 8.08
N GLY A 417 -0.03 -6.04 7.60
CA GLY A 417 0.69 -5.03 8.37
C GLY A 417 -0.08 -3.74 8.66
N GLY A 418 -1.31 -3.57 8.16
CA GLY A 418 -2.02 -2.29 8.24
C GLY A 418 -1.50 -1.25 7.23
N CYS A 419 -2.06 -0.04 7.25
CA CYS A 419 -1.64 1.04 6.35
C CYS A 419 -0.22 1.57 6.61
N GLN A 420 0.42 1.24 7.73
CA GLN A 420 1.85 1.50 7.94
C GLN A 420 2.71 0.83 6.84
N SER A 421 2.30 -0.37 6.39
CA SER A 421 2.96 -1.12 5.32
C SER A 421 2.67 -0.57 3.91
N GLU A 422 1.66 0.25 3.75
CA GLU A 422 1.28 0.87 2.48
C GLU A 422 1.68 2.34 2.42
N ILE A 423 1.00 3.20 3.21
CA ILE A 423 1.24 4.65 3.25
C ILE A 423 2.60 4.96 3.87
N GLY A 424 2.96 4.27 4.97
CA GLY A 424 4.25 4.48 5.64
C GLY A 424 5.42 4.13 4.72
N VAL A 425 5.35 2.99 4.06
CA VAL A 425 6.39 2.58 3.09
C VAL A 425 6.42 3.54 1.89
N ALA A 426 5.27 3.96 1.33
CA ALA A 426 5.23 4.92 0.24
C ALA A 426 5.82 6.28 0.62
N SER A 427 5.59 6.73 1.86
CA SER A 427 6.18 7.95 2.40
C SER A 427 7.71 7.83 2.51
N ALA A 428 8.22 6.71 3.02
CA ALA A 428 9.66 6.43 3.10
C ALA A 428 10.32 6.35 1.70
N MET A 429 9.68 5.66 0.75
CA MET A 429 10.10 5.61 -0.65
C MET A 429 10.16 7.01 -1.28
N SER A 430 9.16 7.85 -0.99
CA SER A 430 9.10 9.23 -1.49
C SER A 430 10.15 10.11 -0.85
N ALA A 431 10.45 9.92 0.44
CA ALA A 431 11.53 10.64 1.12
C ALA A 431 12.91 10.28 0.53
N ALA A 432 13.16 8.98 0.29
CA ALA A 432 14.38 8.54 -0.37
C ALA A 432 14.49 9.09 -1.81
N LEU A 433 13.38 9.11 -2.56
CA LEU A 433 13.31 9.71 -3.90
C LEU A 433 13.71 11.18 -3.88
N ILE A 434 13.14 11.99 -2.99
CA ILE A 434 13.45 13.41 -2.87
C ILE A 434 14.91 13.61 -2.47
N ALA A 435 15.40 12.90 -1.44
CA ALA A 435 16.77 13.01 -0.96
C ALA A 435 17.78 12.61 -2.04
N GLN A 436 17.52 11.55 -2.83
CA GLN A 436 18.36 11.15 -3.96
C GLN A 436 18.41 12.24 -5.05
N ILE A 437 17.28 12.86 -5.39
CA ILE A 437 17.23 13.95 -6.39
C ILE A 437 18.00 15.19 -5.92
N LEU A 438 18.09 15.39 -4.61
CA LEU A 438 18.91 16.46 -4.01
C LEU A 438 20.40 16.09 -3.89
N ASP A 439 20.82 14.98 -4.49
CA ASP A 439 22.19 14.46 -4.45
C ASP A 439 22.71 14.24 -3.02
N SER A 440 21.81 13.87 -2.10
CA SER A 440 22.14 13.63 -0.70
C SER A 440 23.01 12.37 -0.52
N PRO A 441 23.93 12.37 0.45
CA PRO A 441 24.71 11.17 0.79
C PRO A 441 23.81 9.99 1.20
N PRO A 442 24.25 8.72 1.04
CA PRO A 442 23.49 7.54 1.38
C PRO A 442 22.92 7.53 2.82
N GLN A 443 23.68 8.05 3.81
CA GLN A 443 23.22 8.17 5.19
C GLN A 443 22.02 9.13 5.33
N VAL A 444 22.02 10.25 4.61
CA VAL A 444 20.90 11.22 4.63
C VAL A 444 19.67 10.64 3.96
N ILE A 445 19.84 9.85 2.89
CA ILE A 445 18.75 9.15 2.22
C ILE A 445 18.12 8.13 3.18
N GLU A 446 18.94 7.37 3.93
CA GLU A 446 18.48 6.44 4.96
C GLU A 446 17.70 7.18 6.06
N ASN A 447 18.27 8.24 6.65
CA ASN A 447 17.63 9.00 7.73
C ASN A 447 16.27 9.59 7.30
N ALA A 448 16.18 10.09 6.06
CA ALA A 448 14.93 10.61 5.52
C ALA A 448 13.87 9.50 5.37
N ALA A 449 14.25 8.35 4.83
CA ALA A 449 13.36 7.21 4.67
C ALA A 449 12.93 6.64 6.03
N GLU A 450 13.86 6.53 6.96
CA GLU A 450 13.61 6.08 8.33
C GLU A 450 12.58 6.97 9.01
N SER A 451 12.85 8.27 9.10
CA SER A 451 11.97 9.25 9.75
C SER A 451 10.57 9.25 9.13
N ALA A 452 10.47 9.13 7.80
CA ALA A 452 9.17 9.03 7.15
C ALA A 452 8.42 7.74 7.54
N LEU A 453 9.09 6.59 7.67
CA LEU A 453 8.47 5.32 8.04
C LEU A 453 8.10 5.28 9.51
N GLU A 454 9.01 5.68 10.41
CA GLU A 454 8.82 5.69 11.86
C GLU A 454 7.51 6.39 12.24
N HIS A 455 7.24 7.56 11.66
CA HIS A 455 6.06 8.36 11.96
C HIS A 455 4.75 7.82 11.34
N HIS A 456 4.79 6.63 10.74
CA HIS A 456 3.61 5.88 10.29
C HIS A 456 3.41 4.56 11.04
N LEU A 457 4.31 4.19 11.97
CA LEU A 457 4.15 2.97 12.77
C LEU A 457 2.84 2.99 13.56
N GLY A 458 2.18 1.83 13.62
CA GLY A 458 0.87 1.68 14.27
C GLY A 458 -0.34 2.10 13.42
N MET A 459 -0.16 2.55 12.19
CA MET A 459 -1.29 2.97 11.34
C MET A 459 -2.11 1.77 10.89
N THR A 460 -3.37 1.71 11.36
CA THR A 460 -4.35 0.67 11.03
C THR A 460 -4.79 0.72 9.56
N CYS A 461 -5.39 -0.36 9.06
CA CYS A 461 -6.10 -0.40 7.78
C CYS A 461 -7.57 -0.74 8.03
N ASP A 462 -8.40 0.29 8.13
CA ASP A 462 -9.81 0.23 8.53
C ASP A 462 -10.71 1.01 7.54
N PRO A 463 -10.72 0.62 6.25
CA PRO A 463 -11.47 1.34 5.22
C PRO A 463 -12.98 1.23 5.48
N VAL A 464 -13.65 2.40 5.48
CA VAL A 464 -15.10 2.48 5.70
C VAL A 464 -15.84 1.71 4.61
N ALA A 465 -16.73 0.83 5.01
CA ALA A 465 -17.49 -0.06 4.13
C ALA A 465 -16.61 -0.88 3.15
N GLY A 466 -15.32 -1.04 3.44
CA GLY A 466 -14.36 -1.73 2.58
C GLY A 466 -13.86 -0.91 1.37
N TYR A 467 -14.20 0.38 1.29
CA TYR A 467 -13.79 1.25 0.17
C TYR A 467 -12.48 1.98 0.48
N VAL A 468 -11.55 1.99 -0.48
CA VAL A 468 -10.28 2.74 -0.40
C VAL A 468 -10.55 4.25 -0.62
N GLN A 469 -11.36 4.83 0.27
CA GLN A 469 -11.79 6.23 0.25
C GLN A 469 -11.51 6.90 1.60
N VAL A 470 -12.22 6.50 2.64
CA VAL A 470 -12.06 6.99 4.01
C VAL A 470 -11.44 5.90 4.86
N PRO A 471 -10.27 6.14 5.48
CA PRO A 471 -9.45 7.35 5.48
C PRO A 471 -8.36 7.41 4.40
N CYS A 472 -8.30 6.44 3.48
CA CYS A 472 -7.17 6.15 2.60
C CYS A 472 -6.73 7.34 1.73
N ILE A 473 -7.70 8.07 1.13
CA ILE A 473 -7.40 9.22 0.25
C ILE A 473 -6.62 10.29 1.00
N GLU A 474 -7.08 10.69 2.18
CA GLU A 474 -6.40 11.71 2.98
C GLU A 474 -5.07 11.21 3.55
N ARG A 475 -4.96 9.93 3.93
CA ARG A 475 -3.69 9.33 4.37
C ARG A 475 -2.59 9.45 3.31
N CYS A 476 -2.91 9.38 2.02
CA CYS A 476 -1.95 9.63 0.95
C CYS A 476 -1.41 11.06 0.96
N ALA A 477 -2.28 12.06 1.20
CA ALA A 477 -1.85 13.45 1.31
C ALA A 477 -0.92 13.66 2.51
N PHE A 478 -1.27 13.10 3.67
CA PHE A 478 -0.40 13.12 4.86
C PHE A 478 0.93 12.40 4.60
N GLY A 479 0.92 11.25 3.94
CA GLY A 479 2.14 10.50 3.60
C GLY A 479 3.08 11.28 2.68
N ALA A 480 2.54 11.97 1.66
CA ALA A 480 3.32 12.80 0.75
C ALA A 480 3.94 14.02 1.46
N VAL A 481 3.18 14.69 2.32
CA VAL A 481 3.69 15.83 3.11
C VAL A 481 4.74 15.37 4.12
N LYS A 482 4.53 14.25 4.83
CA LYS A 482 5.52 13.69 5.78
C LYS A 482 6.83 13.35 5.09
N ALA A 483 6.81 12.85 3.84
CA ALA A 483 8.04 12.60 3.07
C ALA A 483 8.87 13.88 2.92
N TRP A 484 8.25 15.02 2.60
CA TRP A 484 8.94 16.31 2.52
C TRP A 484 9.49 16.75 3.87
N ILE A 485 8.71 16.61 4.95
CA ILE A 485 9.15 16.97 6.32
C ILE A 485 10.37 16.13 6.71
N ALA A 486 10.33 14.81 6.47
CA ALA A 486 11.43 13.91 6.77
C ALA A 486 12.72 14.30 6.04
N VAL A 487 12.63 14.63 4.74
CA VAL A 487 13.78 15.11 3.97
C VAL A 487 14.31 16.44 4.51
N MET A 488 13.43 17.38 4.85
CA MET A 488 13.85 18.67 5.42
C MET A 488 14.61 18.49 6.73
N ILE A 489 14.18 17.56 7.58
CA ILE A 489 14.88 17.23 8.82
C ILE A 489 16.24 16.59 8.50
N ALA A 490 16.24 15.51 7.74
CA ALA A 490 17.43 14.70 7.46
C ALA A 490 18.53 15.47 6.73
N THR A 491 18.18 16.43 5.87
CA THR A 491 19.15 17.26 5.15
C THR A 491 19.73 18.39 5.99
N ASN A 492 19.13 18.74 7.11
CA ASN A 492 19.56 19.84 8.00
C ASN A 492 20.09 19.34 9.36
N GLU A 493 20.00 18.07 9.67
CA GLU A 493 20.60 17.48 10.86
C GLU A 493 22.06 17.06 10.61
N ILE A 494 22.77 16.71 11.69
CA ILE A 494 24.06 16.03 11.59
C ILE A 494 23.78 14.53 11.39
N ALA A 495 23.86 14.05 10.17
CA ALA A 495 23.42 12.72 9.76
C ALA A 495 23.94 11.57 10.66
N SER A 496 25.20 11.66 11.15
CA SER A 496 25.81 10.65 12.04
C SER A 496 25.23 10.64 13.45
N ARG A 497 24.41 11.61 13.83
CA ARG A 497 23.75 11.69 15.15
C ARG A 497 22.32 11.14 15.15
N HIS A 498 21.82 10.77 14.00
CA HIS A 498 20.53 10.10 13.90
C HIS A 498 20.55 8.78 14.70
N ARG A 499 19.51 8.50 15.47
CA ARG A 499 19.56 7.44 16.49
C ARG A 499 18.95 6.13 16.04
N VAL A 500 17.93 6.20 15.22
CA VAL A 500 17.20 5.02 14.73
C VAL A 500 17.66 4.76 13.30
N ASP A 501 18.04 3.55 12.96
CA ASP A 501 18.33 3.16 11.59
C ASP A 501 17.08 2.60 10.91
N LEU A 502 17.07 2.62 9.59
CA LEU A 502 15.92 2.15 8.81
C LEU A 502 15.65 0.66 9.00
N ASP A 503 16.69 -0.16 9.20
CA ASP A 503 16.52 -1.60 9.42
C ASP A 503 15.77 -1.88 10.72
N THR A 504 16.05 -1.11 11.78
CA THR A 504 15.33 -1.15 13.06
C THR A 504 13.86 -0.77 12.88
N THR A 505 13.58 0.29 12.12
CA THR A 505 12.20 0.75 11.86
C THR A 505 11.43 -0.25 11.01
N ILE A 506 12.05 -0.89 10.01
CA ILE A 506 11.42 -1.97 9.21
C ILE A 506 11.12 -3.19 10.10
N LYS A 507 12.03 -3.56 11.00
CA LYS A 507 11.79 -4.63 11.96
C LYS A 507 10.60 -4.30 12.88
N THR A 508 10.54 -3.07 13.39
CA THR A 508 9.43 -2.59 14.21
C THR A 508 8.11 -2.58 13.43
N LEU A 509 8.12 -2.20 12.15
CA LEU A 509 6.97 -2.31 11.24
C LEU A 509 6.44 -3.75 11.19
N ALA A 510 7.33 -4.74 11.02
CA ALA A 510 6.96 -6.16 10.99
C ALA A 510 6.37 -6.63 12.32
N GLU A 511 6.98 -6.23 13.45
CA GLU A 511 6.50 -6.58 14.79
C GLU A 511 5.15 -5.96 15.10
N THR A 512 5.01 -4.65 14.91
CA THR A 512 3.75 -3.92 15.09
C THR A 512 2.64 -4.49 14.19
N GLY A 513 3.00 -4.85 12.94
CA GLY A 513 2.06 -5.51 12.03
C GLY A 513 1.57 -6.85 12.57
N ARG A 514 2.43 -7.69 13.13
CA ARG A 514 2.03 -8.97 13.75
C ARG A 514 1.13 -8.76 14.96
N ASP A 515 1.46 -7.79 15.82
CA ASP A 515 0.75 -7.53 17.07
C ASP A 515 -0.58 -6.79 16.87
N MET A 516 -0.77 -6.13 15.71
CA MET A 516 -2.01 -5.46 15.35
C MET A 516 -3.16 -6.46 15.25
N SER A 517 -4.27 -6.18 15.94
CA SER A 517 -5.48 -7.02 15.86
C SER A 517 -6.02 -7.12 14.43
N ALA A 518 -6.49 -8.31 14.04
CA ALA A 518 -7.05 -8.59 12.72
C ALA A 518 -8.17 -7.62 12.30
N LYS A 519 -8.97 -7.11 13.24
CA LYS A 519 -10.04 -6.13 12.98
C LYS A 519 -9.54 -4.79 12.41
N TYR A 520 -8.23 -4.52 12.50
CA TYR A 520 -7.58 -3.32 11.97
C TYR A 520 -6.73 -3.58 10.72
N LYS A 521 -6.89 -4.77 10.11
CA LYS A 521 -6.09 -5.22 8.96
C LYS A 521 -6.97 -5.50 7.75
N GLU A 522 -7.50 -4.44 7.15
CA GLU A 522 -8.29 -4.49 5.90
C GLU A 522 -9.55 -5.41 6.00
N THR A 523 -10.15 -5.50 7.21
CA THR A 523 -11.36 -6.29 7.45
C THR A 523 -12.63 -5.44 7.58
N SER A 524 -12.49 -4.14 7.78
CA SER A 524 -13.58 -3.21 8.09
C SER A 524 -14.39 -3.58 9.37
N GLU A 525 -13.82 -4.42 10.23
CA GLU A 525 -14.45 -4.86 11.49
C GLU A 525 -14.14 -3.96 12.70
N GLY A 526 -13.27 -2.95 12.53
CA GLY A 526 -12.83 -2.05 13.60
C GLY A 526 -12.52 -0.65 13.12
N GLY A 527 -12.02 0.19 14.02
CA GLY A 527 -11.57 1.54 13.72
C GLY A 527 -12.67 2.44 13.16
N LEU A 528 -12.34 3.24 12.17
CA LEU A 528 -13.29 4.15 11.51
C LEU A 528 -14.44 3.40 10.83
N ALA A 529 -14.15 2.23 10.26
CA ALA A 529 -15.17 1.43 9.58
C ALA A 529 -16.31 0.99 10.51
N ALA A 530 -16.00 0.69 11.78
CA ALA A 530 -16.98 0.28 12.77
C ALA A 530 -17.70 1.46 13.46
N ASN A 531 -17.09 2.66 13.47
CA ASN A 531 -17.59 3.81 14.20
C ASN A 531 -18.30 4.86 13.33
N LEU A 532 -18.11 4.81 12.00
CA LEU A 532 -18.82 5.70 11.08
C LEU A 532 -20.15 5.07 10.68
N VAL A 533 -21.26 5.71 11.06
CA VAL A 533 -22.61 5.32 10.60
C VAL A 533 -22.83 5.98 9.24
N LEU A 534 -23.03 5.15 8.22
CA LEU A 534 -23.46 5.62 6.89
C LEU A 534 -24.99 5.72 6.90
N CYS A 535 -25.53 6.94 6.86
CA CYS A 535 -26.97 7.23 6.83
C CYS A 535 -27.50 7.23 5.38
#